data_507b532f2eff6c2cb08455b8cf19296e
#
_entry.id   507b532f2eff6c2cb08455b8cf19296e
#
_cell.length_a   1.000
_cell.length_b   1.000
_cell.length_c   1.000
_cell.angle_alpha   90.00
_cell.angle_beta   90.00
_cell.angle_gamma   90.00
#
_symmetry.space_group_name_H-M   'P 1'
#
loop_
_entity.id
_entity.type
_entity.pdbx_description
1 polymer ?
#
loop_
_entity_poly.entity_id
_entity_poly.type
_entity_poly.pdbx_seq_one_letter_code
_entity_poly.pdbx_strand_id
1 'polypeptide(L)'
;MPDLPLLPTTFAGSYPRPSWFTHQLAGRDIWDAFKQRAHQEAYEDAVRTTLKDQEMAGLDVLTDGQMWFDDYVGGIGSFVWYWFERIPGFEPFKRPHPQVLADSAPAYDADRWLEWGASAVVGEVKRGPLHMADLWRIAQRNSDRTVKMCVGAGPINLGFHVHYGRYRDQRELAYALAPIFNAELRELAAAGCRQIQLDDLGAWLPLISGDMADARWVVDAVNRTVEGVDAQVSWHFCFGNSWGNPTPNVVFGRGGYRALMEELYAANVREFALDCAIRDMRDVESLVDLPADKRVALGVIDVRTTWVETPGMVVDRIHRALDVVPPEQLTLTTDCGMRHLPRFNAFGKLKALVLAAAQVRAEL
;
A
#
# COMPACT_ATOMS: atom_id res chain seq x y z
N MET A 1 21.43 5.31 -6.70
CA MET A 1 20.78 4.07 -6.18
C MET A 1 21.72 2.94 -6.49
N PRO A 2 21.82 1.88 -5.67
CA PRO A 2 22.47 0.68 -6.15
C PRO A 2 21.79 0.27 -7.46
N ASP A 3 22.59 -0.17 -8.45
CA ASP A 3 22.03 -0.62 -9.71
C ASP A 3 21.14 -1.84 -9.45
N LEU A 4 19.82 -1.63 -9.55
CA LEU A 4 18.87 -2.72 -9.46
C LEU A 4 18.95 -3.56 -10.75
N PRO A 5 18.78 -4.87 -10.66
CA PRO A 5 18.74 -5.71 -11.85
C PRO A 5 17.54 -5.36 -12.71
N LEU A 6 17.53 -5.79 -13.96
CA LEU A 6 16.36 -5.76 -14.82
C LEU A 6 15.22 -6.55 -14.14
N LEU A 7 13.97 -6.15 -14.30
CA LEU A 7 12.81 -6.75 -13.61
C LEU A 7 13.00 -6.84 -12.07
N PRO A 8 13.32 -5.74 -11.36
CA PRO A 8 13.58 -5.83 -9.93
C PRO A 8 12.34 -6.35 -9.19
N THR A 9 12.57 -7.10 -8.10
CA THR A 9 11.53 -7.74 -7.30
C THR A 9 11.31 -7.01 -5.98
N THR A 10 10.04 -6.82 -5.62
CA THR A 10 9.60 -6.23 -4.35
C THR A 10 8.23 -6.81 -3.96
N PHE A 11 7.56 -6.26 -2.94
CA PHE A 11 6.14 -6.53 -2.68
C PHE A 11 5.42 -5.29 -2.13
N ALA A 12 4.08 -5.33 -2.07
CA ALA A 12 3.26 -4.17 -1.77
C ALA A 12 3.09 -3.87 -0.26
N GLY A 13 4.11 -4.06 0.54
CA GLY A 13 4.28 -3.45 1.87
C GLY A 13 3.99 -4.35 3.06
N SER A 14 2.76 -4.68 3.40
CA SER A 14 2.46 -5.37 4.65
C SER A 14 2.78 -6.87 4.61
N TYR A 15 3.47 -7.35 5.65
CA TYR A 15 3.87 -8.74 5.82
C TYR A 15 3.24 -9.35 7.08
N PRO A 16 3.02 -10.68 7.15
CA PRO A 16 2.48 -11.31 8.35
C PRO A 16 3.33 -11.02 9.59
N ARG A 17 2.69 -10.58 10.66
CA ARG A 17 3.38 -10.41 11.95
C ARG A 17 3.93 -11.74 12.45
N PRO A 18 5.14 -11.75 13.04
CA PRO A 18 5.56 -12.87 13.86
C PRO A 18 4.56 -13.11 14.99
N SER A 19 4.17 -14.36 15.22
CA SER A 19 3.12 -14.70 16.21
C SER A 19 3.43 -14.25 17.65
N TRP A 20 4.70 -14.12 17.98
CA TRP A 20 5.15 -13.63 19.29
C TRP A 20 5.07 -12.09 19.42
N PHE A 21 4.99 -11.33 18.31
CA PHE A 21 4.88 -9.88 18.34
C PHE A 21 3.41 -9.47 18.43
N THR A 22 2.89 -9.38 19.65
CA THR A 22 1.49 -9.07 19.94
C THR A 22 1.27 -7.63 20.38
N HIS A 23 2.34 -6.83 20.52
CA HIS A 23 2.23 -5.45 20.98
C HIS A 23 1.48 -4.56 19.99
N GLN A 24 0.57 -3.73 20.51
CA GLN A 24 -0.27 -2.81 19.73
C GLN A 24 0.05 -1.36 20.11
N LEU A 25 0.00 -0.45 19.14
CA LEU A 25 0.15 0.99 19.38
C LEU A 25 -1.10 1.57 20.07
N ALA A 26 -2.28 1.11 19.67
CA ALA A 26 -3.57 1.50 20.23
C ALA A 26 -3.75 3.03 20.28
N GLY A 27 -3.49 3.72 19.18
CA GLY A 27 -3.62 5.17 19.04
C GLY A 27 -2.53 6.00 19.69
N ARG A 28 -1.57 5.38 20.37
CA ARG A 28 -0.46 6.10 21.00
C ARG A 28 0.59 6.49 19.97
N ASP A 29 1.33 7.56 20.29
CA ASP A 29 2.60 7.84 19.62
C ASP A 29 3.50 6.61 19.68
N ILE A 30 4.26 6.34 18.60
CA ILE A 30 5.10 5.14 18.52
C ILE A 30 6.13 5.10 19.65
N TRP A 31 6.69 6.23 20.03
CA TRP A 31 7.69 6.30 21.11
C TRP A 31 7.05 6.15 22.47
N ASP A 32 5.81 6.60 22.66
CA ASP A 32 5.04 6.35 23.87
C ASP A 32 4.58 4.90 23.97
N ALA A 33 4.20 4.28 22.85
CA ALA A 33 3.80 2.89 22.81
C ALA A 33 4.97 1.94 23.09
N PHE A 34 6.15 2.28 22.59
CA PHE A 34 7.37 1.51 22.77
C PHE A 34 8.30 2.12 23.83
N LYS A 35 7.75 2.82 24.83
CA LYS A 35 8.52 3.48 25.88
C LYS A 35 9.36 2.52 26.72
N GLN A 36 8.88 1.30 26.92
CA GLN A 36 9.65 0.25 27.59
C GLN A 36 10.64 -0.37 26.62
N ARG A 37 11.89 -0.53 27.05
CA ARG A 37 12.96 -1.14 26.24
C ARG A 37 12.55 -2.48 25.61
N ALA A 38 11.87 -3.35 26.36
CA ALA A 38 11.40 -4.64 25.85
C ALA A 38 10.43 -4.51 24.67
N HIS A 39 9.59 -3.47 24.65
CA HIS A 39 8.66 -3.23 23.52
C HIS A 39 9.41 -2.68 22.30
N GLN A 40 10.41 -1.83 22.50
CA GLN A 40 11.26 -1.32 21.40
C GLN A 40 12.05 -2.47 20.77
N GLU A 41 12.68 -3.31 21.59
CA GLU A 41 13.40 -4.49 21.12
C GLU A 41 12.46 -5.45 20.36
N ALA A 42 11.28 -5.73 20.90
CA ALA A 42 10.31 -6.61 20.24
C ALA A 42 9.85 -6.06 18.89
N TYR A 43 9.60 -4.75 18.78
CA TYR A 43 9.27 -4.12 17.50
C TYR A 43 10.42 -4.26 16.49
N GLU A 44 11.64 -3.90 16.90
CA GLU A 44 12.81 -3.99 16.02
C GLU A 44 13.10 -5.43 15.61
N ASP A 45 12.92 -6.40 16.51
CA ASP A 45 13.07 -7.82 16.19
C ASP A 45 11.99 -8.32 15.22
N ALA A 46 10.75 -7.80 15.32
CA ALA A 46 9.71 -8.09 14.35
C ALA A 46 10.06 -7.57 12.96
N VAL A 47 10.59 -6.34 12.87
CA VAL A 47 11.09 -5.75 11.63
C VAL A 47 12.26 -6.58 11.06
N ARG A 48 13.26 -6.94 11.89
CA ARG A 48 14.39 -7.80 11.48
C ARG A 48 13.92 -9.15 10.95
N THR A 49 12.96 -9.76 11.63
CA THR A 49 12.39 -11.06 11.22
C THR A 49 11.74 -10.96 9.84
N THR A 50 11.01 -9.89 9.60
CA THR A 50 10.37 -9.62 8.32
C THR A 50 11.39 -9.34 7.21
N LEU A 51 12.40 -8.52 7.48
CA LEU A 51 13.49 -8.26 6.52
C LEU A 51 14.25 -9.55 6.21
N LYS A 52 14.50 -10.38 7.22
CA LYS A 52 15.21 -11.65 7.01
C LYS A 52 14.46 -12.63 6.13
N ASP A 53 13.14 -12.74 6.26
CA ASP A 53 12.33 -13.56 5.35
C ASP A 53 12.46 -13.07 3.91
N GLN A 54 12.39 -11.75 3.70
CA GLN A 54 12.51 -11.14 2.38
C GLN A 54 13.90 -11.36 1.77
N GLU A 55 14.96 -11.20 2.56
CA GLU A 55 16.34 -11.47 2.15
C GLU A 55 16.54 -12.95 1.78
N MET A 56 16.01 -13.87 2.60
CA MET A 56 16.06 -15.32 2.34
C MET A 56 15.23 -15.72 1.11
N ALA A 57 14.13 -15.04 0.85
CA ALA A 57 13.38 -15.19 -0.40
C ALA A 57 14.19 -14.68 -1.60
N GLY A 58 15.04 -13.66 -1.42
CA GLY A 58 15.93 -13.10 -2.42
C GLY A 58 15.42 -11.81 -3.08
N LEU A 59 14.47 -11.09 -2.46
CA LEU A 59 13.91 -9.83 -3.00
C LEU A 59 15.01 -8.78 -3.21
N ASP A 60 14.91 -8.01 -4.29
CA ASP A 60 15.86 -6.94 -4.60
C ASP A 60 15.60 -5.69 -3.74
N VAL A 61 14.32 -5.35 -3.52
CA VAL A 61 13.88 -4.22 -2.69
C VAL A 61 12.97 -4.72 -1.59
N LEU A 62 13.32 -4.41 -0.36
CA LEU A 62 12.60 -4.85 0.83
C LEU A 62 11.59 -3.81 1.31
N THR A 63 10.75 -4.20 2.28
CA THR A 63 9.89 -3.29 3.05
C THR A 63 10.02 -3.59 4.55
N ASP A 64 9.61 -2.65 5.40
CA ASP A 64 9.53 -2.85 6.85
C ASP A 64 8.42 -3.84 7.27
N GLY A 65 7.64 -4.33 6.30
CA GLY A 65 6.49 -5.20 6.50
C GLY A 65 5.32 -4.53 7.20
N GLN A 66 5.36 -3.21 7.38
CA GLN A 66 4.36 -2.41 8.11
C GLN A 66 4.04 -3.00 9.49
N MET A 67 5.10 -3.40 10.24
CA MET A 67 4.98 -3.98 11.57
C MET A 67 4.35 -3.01 12.60
N TRP A 68 4.29 -1.72 12.28
CA TRP A 68 3.64 -0.67 13.06
C TRP A 68 2.10 -0.63 12.90
N PHE A 69 1.50 -1.40 11.98
CA PHE A 69 0.06 -1.56 11.95
C PHE A 69 -0.43 -2.40 13.14
N ASP A 70 -1.48 -1.93 13.80
CA ASP A 70 -2.15 -2.69 14.84
C ASP A 70 -3.09 -3.78 14.27
N ASP A 71 -3.38 -4.80 15.06
CA ASP A 71 -4.29 -5.89 14.66
C ASP A 71 -5.67 -5.79 15.34
N TYR A 72 -5.90 -4.78 16.17
CA TYR A 72 -7.13 -4.71 16.98
C TYR A 72 -8.40 -4.35 16.17
N VAL A 73 -8.24 -3.93 14.93
CA VAL A 73 -9.34 -3.63 13.98
C VAL A 73 -9.31 -4.60 12.80
N GLY A 74 -8.95 -5.87 13.02
CA GLY A 74 -8.94 -6.85 11.96
C GLY A 74 -7.79 -6.69 10.94
N GLY A 75 -6.61 -6.28 11.40
CA GLY A 75 -5.40 -6.25 10.58
C GLY A 75 -5.36 -5.17 9.49
N ILE A 76 -6.30 -5.17 8.57
CA ILE A 76 -6.39 -4.20 7.47
C ILE A 76 -6.95 -2.86 7.93
N GLY A 77 -7.84 -2.83 8.91
CA GLY A 77 -8.37 -1.60 9.49
C GLY A 77 -7.28 -0.66 10.01
N SER A 78 -6.19 -1.21 10.52
CA SER A 78 -5.04 -0.42 10.96
C SER A 78 -4.34 0.35 9.85
N PHE A 79 -4.56 -0.03 8.59
CA PHE A 79 -4.09 0.71 7.43
C PHE A 79 -4.62 2.16 7.37
N VAL A 80 -5.87 2.39 7.75
CA VAL A 80 -6.47 3.74 7.82
C VAL A 80 -6.39 4.32 9.24
N TRP A 81 -6.50 3.49 10.28
CA TRP A 81 -6.56 3.92 11.67
C TRP A 81 -5.29 4.58 12.16
N TYR A 82 -4.13 4.13 11.70
CA TYR A 82 -2.85 4.76 12.02
C TYR A 82 -2.88 6.28 11.78
N TRP A 83 -3.52 6.70 10.67
CA TRP A 83 -3.63 8.10 10.26
C TRP A 83 -4.69 8.84 11.07
N PHE A 84 -5.87 8.27 11.23
CA PHE A 84 -6.96 8.89 12.00
C PHE A 84 -6.56 9.16 13.45
N GLU A 85 -5.80 8.29 14.06
CA GLU A 85 -5.35 8.42 15.44
C GLU A 85 -4.23 9.47 15.61
N ARG A 86 -3.50 9.80 14.55
CA ARG A 86 -2.30 10.65 14.63
C ARG A 86 -2.41 11.95 13.86
N ILE A 87 -3.42 12.15 13.05
CA ILE A 87 -3.72 13.43 12.39
C ILE A 87 -4.77 14.17 13.22
N PRO A 88 -4.38 15.22 13.97
CA PRO A 88 -5.34 16.07 14.67
C PRO A 88 -6.41 16.57 13.69
N GLY A 89 -7.64 16.65 14.17
CA GLY A 89 -8.81 17.02 13.36
C GLY A 89 -9.71 15.83 13.04
N PHE A 90 -9.22 14.61 13.09
CA PHE A 90 -10.06 13.42 13.10
C PHE A 90 -10.55 13.09 14.50
N GLU A 91 -11.74 12.50 14.60
CA GLU A 91 -12.25 12.00 15.85
C GLU A 91 -11.40 10.81 16.31
N PRO A 92 -10.96 10.80 17.59
CA PRO A 92 -10.25 9.66 18.13
C PRO A 92 -11.09 8.37 18.02
N PHE A 93 -10.45 7.28 17.71
CA PHE A 93 -11.10 5.99 17.57
C PHE A 93 -11.89 5.62 18.82
N LYS A 94 -13.19 5.48 18.66
CA LYS A 94 -14.06 4.81 19.64
C LYS A 94 -14.45 3.48 19.00
N ARG A 95 -13.92 2.39 19.53
CA ARG A 95 -14.27 1.05 19.06
C ARG A 95 -15.81 0.92 19.10
N PRO A 96 -16.50 0.79 17.97
CA PRO A 96 -17.94 0.57 18.00
C PRO A 96 -18.20 -0.74 18.75
N HIS A 97 -19.18 -0.75 19.62
CA HIS A 97 -19.58 -2.00 20.26
C HIS A 97 -20.03 -2.98 19.17
N PRO A 98 -19.53 -4.24 19.14
CA PRO A 98 -19.88 -5.20 18.08
C PRO A 98 -21.38 -5.33 17.81
N GLN A 99 -22.20 -5.19 18.85
CA GLN A 99 -23.66 -5.24 18.76
C GLN A 99 -24.27 -4.09 17.96
N VAL A 100 -23.74 -2.88 18.09
CA VAL A 100 -24.24 -1.69 17.36
C VAL A 100 -23.98 -1.82 15.86
N LEU A 101 -22.91 -2.50 15.48
CA LEU A 101 -22.57 -2.75 14.08
C LEU A 101 -23.41 -3.88 13.49
N ALA A 102 -23.68 -4.94 14.27
CA ALA A 102 -24.54 -6.03 13.84
C ALA A 102 -26.00 -5.56 13.61
N ASP A 103 -26.47 -4.57 14.37
CA ASP A 103 -27.84 -4.05 14.27
C ASP A 103 -28.02 -3.00 13.15
N SER A 104 -26.93 -2.44 12.62
CA SER A 104 -26.98 -1.30 11.70
C SER A 104 -26.62 -1.60 10.24
N ALA A 105 -26.10 -2.80 9.93
CA ALA A 105 -25.69 -3.17 8.59
C ALA A 105 -26.02 -4.64 8.26
N PRO A 106 -26.24 -4.99 6.98
CA PRO A 106 -26.24 -6.38 6.54
C PRO A 106 -24.94 -7.06 6.98
N ALA A 107 -25.00 -8.33 7.38
CA ALA A 107 -23.86 -9.06 7.98
C ALA A 107 -22.54 -8.93 7.17
N TYR A 108 -22.65 -8.84 5.86
CA TYR A 108 -21.50 -8.63 4.93
C TYR A 108 -20.88 -7.24 5.08
N ASP A 109 -21.68 -6.21 5.31
CA ASP A 109 -21.19 -4.84 5.46
C ASP A 109 -20.71 -4.57 6.89
N ALA A 110 -21.28 -5.27 7.89
CA ALA A 110 -20.88 -5.15 9.29
C ALA A 110 -19.44 -5.61 9.50
N ASP A 111 -19.03 -6.73 8.91
CA ASP A 111 -17.65 -7.22 8.98
C ASP A 111 -16.67 -6.24 8.29
N ARG A 112 -17.10 -5.61 7.22
CA ARG A 112 -16.34 -4.60 6.50
C ARG A 112 -16.19 -3.30 7.28
N TRP A 113 -17.25 -2.83 7.93
CA TRP A 113 -17.21 -1.66 8.78
C TRP A 113 -16.40 -1.90 10.06
N LEU A 114 -16.41 -3.13 10.58
CA LEU A 114 -15.56 -3.55 11.69
C LEU A 114 -14.07 -3.53 11.31
N GLU A 115 -13.76 -3.87 10.05
CA GLU A 115 -12.38 -3.85 9.55
C GLU A 115 -11.87 -2.44 9.28
N TRP A 116 -12.68 -1.59 8.66
CA TRP A 116 -12.24 -0.28 8.17
C TRP A 116 -12.63 0.85 9.12
N GLY A 117 -13.72 0.68 9.87
CA GLY A 117 -14.27 1.68 10.75
C GLY A 117 -14.61 2.99 10.04
N ALA A 118 -15.51 3.76 10.58
CA ALA A 118 -15.74 5.13 10.14
C ALA A 118 -15.20 6.10 11.19
N SER A 119 -14.46 7.10 10.77
CA SER A 119 -14.09 8.24 11.60
C SER A 119 -14.91 9.47 11.18
N ALA A 120 -14.75 10.57 11.88
CA ALA A 120 -15.33 11.86 11.51
C ALA A 120 -14.26 12.95 11.58
N VAL A 121 -14.36 13.92 10.70
CA VAL A 121 -13.55 15.13 10.81
C VAL A 121 -14.25 16.10 11.74
N VAL A 122 -13.71 16.27 12.94
CA VAL A 122 -14.28 17.13 14.01
C VAL A 122 -13.59 18.50 14.10
N GLY A 123 -12.46 18.67 13.40
CA GLY A 123 -11.68 19.88 13.41
C GLY A 123 -10.90 20.11 12.12
N GLU A 124 -10.02 21.10 12.11
CA GLU A 124 -9.06 21.28 11.02
C GLU A 124 -8.01 20.19 11.09
N VAL A 125 -7.78 19.48 9.97
CA VAL A 125 -6.71 18.46 9.92
C VAL A 125 -5.35 19.15 9.96
N LYS A 126 -4.45 18.59 10.78
CA LYS A 126 -3.08 19.10 10.96
C LYS A 126 -2.09 17.95 11.00
N ARG A 127 -0.83 18.23 10.65
CA ARG A 127 0.22 17.22 10.79
C ARG A 127 0.39 16.84 12.27
N GLY A 128 0.37 15.56 12.55
CA GLY A 128 0.66 14.97 13.84
C GLY A 128 1.94 14.13 13.83
N PRO A 129 2.21 13.36 14.87
CA PRO A 129 3.43 12.53 14.99
C PRO A 129 3.30 11.23 14.18
N LEU A 130 3.51 11.32 12.87
CA LEU A 130 3.38 10.18 11.94
C LEU A 130 4.63 9.30 11.88
N HIS A 131 5.81 9.84 12.17
CA HIS A 131 7.09 9.11 12.34
C HIS A 131 7.52 8.19 11.18
N MET A 132 7.07 8.44 9.95
CA MET A 132 7.41 7.58 8.81
C MET A 132 8.91 7.47 8.57
N ALA A 133 9.65 8.57 8.73
CA ALA A 133 11.11 8.57 8.57
C ALA A 133 11.82 7.75 9.66
N ASP A 134 11.32 7.77 10.89
CA ASP A 134 11.91 7.00 11.99
C ASP A 134 11.65 5.50 11.83
N LEU A 135 10.43 5.12 11.42
CA LEU A 135 10.07 3.75 11.10
C LEU A 135 10.95 3.20 9.97
N TRP A 136 11.16 3.99 8.92
CA TRP A 136 12.03 3.62 7.82
C TRP A 136 13.49 3.46 8.27
N ARG A 137 14.02 4.39 9.09
CA ARG A 137 15.40 4.29 9.63
C ARG A 137 15.61 3.01 10.43
N ILE A 138 14.60 2.59 11.22
CA ILE A 138 14.66 1.33 11.96
C ILE A 138 14.79 0.14 10.99
N ALA A 139 14.03 0.13 9.91
CA ALA A 139 14.12 -0.93 8.93
C ALA A 139 15.44 -0.87 8.14
N GLN A 140 15.81 0.29 7.59
CA GLN A 140 16.99 0.41 6.74
C GLN A 140 18.31 0.10 7.49
N ARG A 141 18.44 0.44 8.77
CA ARG A 141 19.65 0.10 9.54
C ARG A 141 19.82 -1.40 9.79
N ASN A 142 18.78 -2.20 9.55
CA ASN A 142 18.78 -3.65 9.76
C ASN A 142 18.92 -4.45 8.45
N SER A 143 19.21 -3.79 7.32
CA SER A 143 19.49 -4.44 6.04
C SER A 143 20.44 -3.61 5.19
N ASP A 144 21.33 -4.30 4.46
CA ASP A 144 22.20 -3.69 3.44
C ASP A 144 21.48 -3.48 2.10
N ARG A 145 20.29 -4.07 1.93
CA ARG A 145 19.45 -3.87 0.75
C ARG A 145 18.62 -2.62 0.89
N THR A 146 18.18 -2.07 -0.25
CA THR A 146 17.24 -0.95 -0.25
C THR A 146 15.92 -1.33 0.41
N VAL A 147 15.51 -0.56 1.42
CA VAL A 147 14.18 -0.68 2.02
C VAL A 147 13.28 0.42 1.47
N LYS A 148 12.21 0.01 0.80
CA LYS A 148 11.10 0.86 0.36
C LYS A 148 10.19 1.15 1.53
N MET A 149 9.74 2.40 1.68
CA MET A 149 8.69 2.74 2.64
C MET A 149 7.33 2.77 1.96
N CYS A 150 6.40 1.96 2.47
CA CYS A 150 5.01 1.97 2.02
C CYS A 150 4.18 2.84 2.96
N VAL A 151 3.77 4.01 2.47
CA VAL A 151 2.95 4.99 3.19
C VAL A 151 1.50 4.69 2.85
N GLY A 152 0.84 3.99 3.76
CA GLY A 152 -0.53 3.52 3.55
C GLY A 152 -1.56 4.63 3.71
N ALA A 153 -2.75 4.42 3.12
CA ALA A 153 -3.94 5.26 3.20
C ALA A 153 -3.70 6.72 2.83
N GLY A 154 -3.33 6.99 1.58
CA GLY A 154 -3.11 8.34 1.05
C GLY A 154 -4.29 9.30 1.24
N PRO A 155 -4.11 10.59 0.93
CA PRO A 155 -5.05 11.65 1.29
C PRO A 155 -6.46 11.47 0.72
N ILE A 156 -6.59 10.88 -0.46
CA ILE A 156 -7.90 10.66 -1.08
C ILE A 156 -8.58 9.43 -0.46
N ASN A 157 -7.79 8.36 -0.24
CA ASN A 157 -8.31 7.12 0.35
C ASN A 157 -8.91 7.34 1.74
N LEU A 158 -8.29 8.18 2.58
CA LEU A 158 -8.84 8.49 3.90
C LEU A 158 -10.26 9.07 3.82
N GLY A 159 -10.57 9.83 2.78
CA GLY A 159 -11.89 10.40 2.55
C GLY A 159 -13.00 9.36 2.29
N PHE A 160 -12.69 8.13 1.89
CA PHE A 160 -13.69 7.08 1.74
C PHE A 160 -14.21 6.54 3.09
N HIS A 161 -13.53 6.83 4.18
CA HIS A 161 -13.75 6.20 5.49
C HIS A 161 -14.17 7.20 6.58
N VAL A 162 -14.60 8.42 6.19
CA VAL A 162 -14.91 9.48 7.16
C VAL A 162 -16.15 10.28 6.78
N HIS A 163 -16.77 10.86 7.80
CA HIS A 163 -17.68 11.98 7.64
C HIS A 163 -16.86 13.28 7.56
N TYR A 164 -17.04 14.07 6.51
CA TYR A 164 -16.18 15.21 6.19
C TYR A 164 -16.25 16.38 7.19
N GLY A 165 -17.28 16.42 8.01
CA GLY A 165 -17.42 17.43 9.07
C GLY A 165 -17.40 18.86 8.53
N ARG A 166 -16.30 19.57 8.80
CA ARG A 166 -16.11 20.95 8.32
C ARG A 166 -15.75 21.09 6.84
N TYR A 167 -15.33 20.00 6.18
CA TYR A 167 -15.02 20.00 4.75
C TYR A 167 -16.30 19.67 3.96
N ARG A 168 -16.48 20.28 2.80
CA ARG A 168 -17.68 20.10 1.99
C ARG A 168 -17.81 18.70 1.41
N ASP A 169 -16.67 18.15 1.02
CA ASP A 169 -16.58 16.91 0.27
C ASP A 169 -15.19 16.26 0.42
N GLN A 170 -15.04 15.08 -0.16
CA GLN A 170 -13.79 14.32 -0.18
C GLN A 170 -12.64 15.08 -0.84
N ARG A 171 -12.91 15.87 -1.88
CA ARG A 171 -11.89 16.65 -2.59
C ARG A 171 -11.29 17.72 -1.69
N GLU A 172 -12.13 18.49 -0.99
CA GLU A 172 -11.64 19.52 -0.06
C GLU A 172 -10.83 18.92 1.08
N LEU A 173 -11.27 17.79 1.62
CA LEU A 173 -10.51 17.05 2.64
C LEU A 173 -9.18 16.52 2.09
N ALA A 174 -9.17 15.93 0.90
CA ALA A 174 -7.95 15.43 0.27
C ALA A 174 -6.92 16.55 0.06
N TYR A 175 -7.37 17.74 -0.37
CA TYR A 175 -6.49 18.89 -0.52
C TYR A 175 -5.95 19.43 0.81
N ALA A 176 -6.70 19.29 1.89
CA ALA A 176 -6.22 19.65 3.23
C ALA A 176 -5.22 18.61 3.78
N LEU A 177 -5.36 17.35 3.41
CA LEU A 177 -4.47 16.26 3.81
C LEU A 177 -3.18 16.21 2.97
N ALA A 178 -3.24 16.55 1.68
CA ALA A 178 -2.10 16.45 0.77
C ALA A 178 -0.81 17.11 1.31
N PRO A 179 -0.81 18.34 1.87
CA PRO A 179 0.40 18.93 2.44
C PRO A 179 0.92 18.19 3.68
N ILE A 180 0.07 17.50 4.44
CA ILE A 180 0.48 16.68 5.59
C ILE A 180 1.26 15.47 5.10
N PHE A 181 0.74 14.75 4.10
CA PHE A 181 1.44 13.64 3.47
C PHE A 181 2.71 14.09 2.74
N ASN A 182 2.66 15.21 2.02
CA ASN A 182 3.85 15.78 1.37
C ASN A 182 4.99 16.00 2.36
N ALA A 183 4.69 16.57 3.53
CA ALA A 183 5.71 16.77 4.57
C ALA A 183 6.34 15.45 5.02
N GLU A 184 5.56 14.38 5.20
CA GLU A 184 6.08 13.05 5.55
C GLU A 184 6.94 12.45 4.43
N LEU A 185 6.50 12.54 3.16
CA LEU A 185 7.27 12.01 2.03
C LEU A 185 8.59 12.76 1.85
N ARG A 186 8.60 14.08 2.03
CA ARG A 186 9.83 14.89 1.97
C ARG A 186 10.78 14.57 3.12
N GLU A 187 10.26 14.33 4.32
CA GLU A 187 11.06 13.94 5.47
C GLU A 187 11.66 12.53 5.28
N LEU A 188 10.91 11.59 4.73
CA LEU A 188 11.41 10.29 4.32
C LEU A 188 12.56 10.41 3.30
N ALA A 189 12.37 11.21 2.26
CA ALA A 189 13.40 11.44 1.24
C ALA A 189 14.66 12.09 1.84
N ALA A 190 14.50 13.09 2.71
CA ALA A 190 15.59 13.74 3.44
C ALA A 190 16.31 12.79 4.40
N ALA A 191 15.61 11.81 4.95
CA ALA A 191 16.21 10.75 5.77
C ALA A 191 17.07 9.76 4.95
N GLY A 192 16.94 9.76 3.62
CA GLY A 192 17.66 8.89 2.69
C GLY A 192 16.80 7.80 2.04
N CYS A 193 15.50 7.75 2.31
CA CYS A 193 14.59 6.82 1.64
C CYS A 193 14.48 7.18 0.15
N ARG A 194 14.91 6.27 -0.72
CA ARG A 194 14.95 6.50 -2.17
C ARG A 194 13.76 5.91 -2.92
N GLN A 195 13.00 5.04 -2.28
CA GLN A 195 11.80 4.44 -2.84
C GLN A 195 10.65 4.56 -1.83
N ILE A 196 9.60 5.25 -2.24
CA ILE A 196 8.41 5.49 -1.42
C ILE A 196 7.20 5.01 -2.21
N GLN A 197 6.36 4.19 -1.60
CA GLN A 197 5.08 3.79 -2.17
C GLN A 197 3.97 4.53 -1.44
N LEU A 198 3.16 5.28 -2.17
CA LEU A 198 1.94 5.90 -1.67
C LEU A 198 0.77 4.96 -1.99
N ASP A 199 0.14 4.42 -0.97
CA ASP A 199 -1.02 3.55 -1.11
C ASP A 199 -2.29 4.42 -1.07
N ASP A 200 -2.84 4.76 -2.23
CA ASP A 200 -4.05 5.59 -2.32
C ASP A 200 -5.04 5.04 -3.33
N LEU A 201 -6.07 4.35 -2.82
CA LEU A 201 -7.18 3.81 -3.63
C LEU A 201 -8.08 4.89 -4.22
N GLY A 202 -7.81 6.16 -3.94
CA GLY A 202 -8.52 7.30 -4.51
C GLY A 202 -8.49 7.35 -6.03
N ALA A 203 -7.53 6.66 -6.67
CA ALA A 203 -7.49 6.46 -8.11
C ALA A 203 -8.80 5.89 -8.68
N TRP A 204 -9.54 5.11 -7.89
CA TRP A 204 -10.81 4.51 -8.30
C TRP A 204 -12.02 5.45 -8.22
N LEU A 205 -11.85 6.63 -7.62
CA LEU A 205 -12.97 7.55 -7.39
C LEU A 205 -13.75 7.90 -8.65
N PRO A 206 -13.13 8.18 -9.82
CA PRO A 206 -13.87 8.49 -11.04
C PRO A 206 -14.82 7.35 -11.47
N LEU A 207 -14.39 6.10 -11.27
CA LEU A 207 -15.24 4.94 -11.56
C LEU A 207 -16.30 4.72 -10.47
N ILE A 208 -15.98 5.00 -9.21
CA ILE A 208 -16.90 4.83 -8.08
C ILE A 208 -18.02 5.87 -8.17
N SER A 209 -17.69 7.14 -8.40
CA SER A 209 -18.67 8.23 -8.56
C SER A 209 -19.43 8.13 -9.89
N GLY A 210 -18.80 7.57 -10.93
CA GLY A 210 -19.32 7.56 -12.30
C GLY A 210 -19.06 8.86 -13.05
N ASP A 211 -18.24 9.75 -12.52
CA ASP A 211 -17.82 11.00 -13.14
C ASP A 211 -16.31 11.00 -13.42
N MET A 212 -15.94 10.83 -14.69
CA MET A 212 -14.55 10.84 -15.11
C MET A 212 -13.86 12.20 -14.92
N ALA A 213 -14.62 13.29 -14.77
CA ALA A 213 -14.04 14.60 -14.41
C ALA A 213 -13.35 14.60 -13.05
N ASP A 214 -13.69 13.66 -12.17
CA ASP A 214 -13.02 13.48 -10.88
C ASP A 214 -11.54 13.09 -11.04
N ALA A 215 -11.14 12.45 -12.15
CA ALA A 215 -9.74 12.06 -12.39
C ALA A 215 -8.78 13.24 -12.32
N ARG A 216 -9.20 14.42 -12.78
CA ARG A 216 -8.36 15.64 -12.76
C ARG A 216 -7.99 16.07 -11.35
N TRP A 217 -8.95 16.13 -10.45
CA TRP A 217 -8.65 16.55 -9.08
C TRP A 217 -7.98 15.44 -8.28
N VAL A 218 -8.23 14.18 -8.60
CA VAL A 218 -7.52 13.02 -8.02
C VAL A 218 -6.03 13.11 -8.36
N VAL A 219 -5.70 13.33 -9.63
CA VAL A 219 -4.31 13.53 -10.09
C VAL A 219 -3.70 14.78 -9.44
N ASP A 220 -4.42 15.90 -9.36
CA ASP A 220 -3.93 17.12 -8.71
C ASP A 220 -3.64 16.91 -7.22
N ALA A 221 -4.49 16.17 -6.51
CA ALA A 221 -4.25 15.85 -5.10
C ALA A 221 -2.99 14.98 -4.91
N VAL A 222 -2.78 13.98 -5.79
CA VAL A 222 -1.54 13.18 -5.79
C VAL A 222 -0.34 14.05 -6.13
N ASN A 223 -0.42 14.91 -7.13
CA ASN A 223 0.68 15.81 -7.51
C ASN A 223 1.09 16.73 -6.36
N ARG A 224 0.15 17.30 -5.61
CA ARG A 224 0.42 18.07 -4.39
C ARG A 224 1.08 17.23 -3.30
N THR A 225 0.69 15.97 -3.20
CA THR A 225 1.24 15.03 -2.21
C THR A 225 2.70 14.69 -2.51
N VAL A 226 3.09 14.60 -3.78
CA VAL A 226 4.45 14.23 -4.18
C VAL A 226 5.34 15.42 -4.58
N GLU A 227 4.84 16.65 -4.50
CA GLU A 227 5.57 17.85 -4.90
C GLU A 227 6.89 18.00 -4.17
N GLY A 228 8.01 18.11 -4.92
CA GLY A 228 9.34 18.33 -4.37
C GLY A 228 9.90 17.18 -3.53
N VAL A 229 9.36 15.96 -3.66
CA VAL A 229 9.89 14.77 -3.01
C VAL A 229 11.08 14.23 -3.82
N ASP A 230 12.28 14.25 -3.23
CA ASP A 230 13.53 13.75 -3.85
C ASP A 230 13.67 12.23 -3.65
N ALA A 231 12.71 11.47 -4.16
CA ALA A 231 12.70 10.00 -4.17
C ALA A 231 11.87 9.48 -5.35
N GLN A 232 12.07 8.21 -5.71
CA GLN A 232 11.14 7.53 -6.60
C GLN A 232 9.84 7.28 -5.84
N VAL A 233 8.76 7.91 -6.27
CA VAL A 233 7.43 7.66 -5.70
C VAL A 233 6.65 6.73 -6.62
N SER A 234 6.13 5.65 -6.04
CA SER A 234 5.18 4.72 -6.66
C SER A 234 3.79 5.00 -6.12
N TRP A 235 2.79 5.08 -6.99
CA TRP A 235 1.39 5.18 -6.58
C TRP A 235 0.72 3.81 -6.67
N HIS A 236 0.39 3.23 -5.51
CA HIS A 236 -0.31 1.95 -5.43
C HIS A 236 -1.80 2.14 -5.24
N PHE A 237 -2.58 1.54 -6.15
CA PHE A 237 -4.01 1.39 -6.04
C PHE A 237 -4.42 0.03 -6.61
N CYS A 238 -4.81 -0.85 -5.73
CA CYS A 238 -5.24 -2.20 -6.06
C CYS A 238 -6.77 -2.34 -6.07
N PHE A 239 -7.25 -3.50 -6.50
CA PHE A 239 -8.68 -3.84 -6.42
C PHE A 239 -9.18 -4.14 -5.00
N GLY A 240 -8.38 -3.77 -3.99
CA GLY A 240 -8.67 -3.99 -2.58
C GLY A 240 -8.25 -5.38 -2.10
N ASN A 241 -8.05 -5.48 -0.80
CA ASN A 241 -7.61 -6.71 -0.16
C ASN A 241 -8.17 -6.80 1.26
N SER A 242 -9.48 -6.94 1.38
CA SER A 242 -10.17 -7.12 2.66
C SER A 242 -10.18 -8.59 3.00
N TRP A 243 -9.18 -9.05 3.80
CA TRP A 243 -9.02 -10.48 4.15
C TRP A 243 -9.07 -11.44 2.96
N GLY A 244 -8.42 -11.08 1.85
CA GLY A 244 -8.47 -11.84 0.62
C GLY A 244 -9.67 -11.50 -0.29
N ASN A 245 -10.55 -10.57 0.09
CA ASN A 245 -11.65 -10.14 -0.77
C ASN A 245 -11.29 -8.87 -1.53
N PRO A 246 -11.53 -8.82 -2.85
CA PRO A 246 -11.35 -7.59 -3.61
C PRO A 246 -12.44 -6.56 -3.26
N THR A 247 -12.14 -5.30 -3.50
CA THR A 247 -13.11 -4.21 -3.40
C THR A 247 -14.27 -4.41 -4.40
N PRO A 248 -15.46 -3.84 -4.14
CA PRO A 248 -16.69 -4.20 -4.86
C PRO A 248 -16.60 -4.18 -6.37
N ASN A 249 -17.40 -5.02 -6.99
CA ASN A 249 -17.54 -5.27 -8.42
C ASN A 249 -17.80 -4.00 -9.29
N VAL A 250 -18.14 -2.86 -8.70
CA VAL A 250 -18.41 -1.62 -9.44
C VAL A 250 -17.21 -1.16 -10.27
N VAL A 251 -16.00 -1.30 -9.73
CA VAL A 251 -14.76 -0.92 -10.43
C VAL A 251 -14.50 -1.84 -11.63
N PHE A 252 -14.68 -3.15 -11.43
CA PHE A 252 -14.53 -4.13 -12.51
C PHE A 252 -15.58 -3.95 -13.61
N GLY A 253 -16.83 -3.71 -13.23
CA GLY A 253 -17.93 -3.49 -14.17
C GLY A 253 -17.83 -2.21 -15.00
N ARG A 254 -16.96 -1.27 -14.56
CA ARG A 254 -16.73 0.02 -15.24
C ARG A 254 -15.36 0.10 -15.94
N GLY A 255 -14.74 -1.02 -16.24
CA GLY A 255 -13.54 -1.12 -17.08
C GLY A 255 -12.20 -1.18 -16.35
N GLY A 256 -12.19 -1.04 -15.03
CA GLY A 256 -10.96 -1.17 -14.23
C GLY A 256 -9.85 -0.21 -14.69
N TYR A 257 -8.60 -0.67 -14.73
CA TYR A 257 -7.44 0.15 -15.15
C TYR A 257 -7.61 0.73 -16.55
N ARG A 258 -8.18 -0.03 -17.51
CA ARG A 258 -8.34 0.42 -18.89
C ARG A 258 -9.13 1.73 -19.03
N ALA A 259 -10.07 1.98 -18.12
CA ALA A 259 -10.85 3.19 -18.14
C ALA A 259 -10.16 4.41 -17.51
N LEU A 260 -9.06 4.20 -16.76
CA LEU A 260 -8.45 5.23 -15.91
C LEU A 260 -7.03 5.61 -16.32
N MET A 261 -6.22 4.66 -16.81
CA MET A 261 -4.77 4.85 -16.88
C MET A 261 -4.36 6.06 -17.71
N GLU A 262 -5.04 6.34 -18.82
CA GLU A 262 -4.76 7.51 -19.65
C GLU A 262 -4.81 8.82 -18.84
N GLU A 263 -5.85 9.00 -18.02
CA GLU A 263 -5.98 10.18 -17.16
C GLU A 263 -4.95 10.19 -16.02
N LEU A 264 -4.64 9.02 -15.46
CA LEU A 264 -3.73 8.90 -14.32
C LEU A 264 -2.26 9.08 -14.71
N TYR A 265 -1.88 8.89 -15.99
CA TYR A 265 -0.51 9.14 -16.44
C TYR A 265 -0.05 10.59 -16.26
N ALA A 266 -0.96 11.53 -16.09
CA ALA A 266 -0.67 12.91 -15.74
C ALA A 266 -0.18 13.11 -14.29
N ALA A 267 -0.21 12.07 -13.45
CA ALA A 267 0.34 12.15 -12.09
C ALA A 267 1.88 12.21 -12.11
N ASN A 268 2.45 13.07 -11.27
CA ASN A 268 3.90 13.28 -11.13
C ASN A 268 4.59 12.16 -10.34
N VAL A 269 4.08 10.94 -10.43
CA VAL A 269 4.72 9.75 -9.86
C VAL A 269 5.61 9.09 -10.91
N ARG A 270 6.67 8.44 -10.47
CA ARG A 270 7.56 7.70 -11.38
C ARG A 270 7.00 6.34 -11.75
N GLU A 271 6.25 5.71 -10.86
CA GLU A 271 5.80 4.32 -11.00
C GLU A 271 4.35 4.17 -10.53
N PHE A 272 3.59 3.31 -11.22
CA PHE A 272 2.29 2.85 -10.78
C PHE A 272 2.42 1.41 -10.27
N ALA A 273 1.92 1.12 -9.07
CA ALA A 273 1.91 -0.23 -8.52
C ALA A 273 0.50 -0.81 -8.61
N LEU A 274 0.33 -1.80 -9.47
CA LEU A 274 -0.98 -2.30 -9.90
C LEU A 274 -1.09 -3.81 -9.69
N ASP A 275 -2.25 -4.30 -9.26
CA ASP A 275 -2.53 -5.72 -9.15
C ASP A 275 -3.10 -6.29 -10.46
N CYS A 276 -2.51 -7.37 -10.94
CA CYS A 276 -2.94 -8.03 -12.17
C CYS A 276 -3.14 -9.55 -12.01
N ALA A 277 -2.47 -10.17 -11.02
CA ALA A 277 -2.55 -11.62 -10.84
C ALA A 277 -3.95 -12.08 -10.44
N ILE A 278 -4.68 -11.31 -9.63
CA ILE A 278 -6.06 -11.63 -9.22
C ILE A 278 -7.01 -11.85 -10.40
N ARG A 279 -6.78 -11.16 -11.51
CA ARG A 279 -7.62 -11.27 -12.72
C ARG A 279 -6.93 -12.00 -13.85
N ASP A 280 -5.98 -12.87 -13.51
CA ASP A 280 -5.22 -13.65 -14.48
C ASP A 280 -4.59 -12.75 -15.57
N MET A 281 -3.94 -11.68 -15.16
CA MET A 281 -3.21 -10.73 -16.01
C MET A 281 -4.04 -10.04 -17.11
N ARG A 282 -5.39 -10.07 -17.06
CA ARG A 282 -6.25 -9.46 -18.08
C ARG A 282 -6.10 -7.95 -18.17
N ASP A 283 -5.67 -7.32 -17.09
CA ASP A 283 -5.56 -5.86 -17.02
C ASP A 283 -4.23 -5.34 -17.55
N VAL A 284 -3.27 -6.20 -17.88
CA VAL A 284 -1.96 -5.79 -18.39
C VAL A 284 -2.06 -5.02 -19.72
N GLU A 285 -3.07 -5.36 -20.56
CA GLU A 285 -3.32 -4.66 -21.82
C GLU A 285 -3.67 -3.16 -21.64
N SER A 286 -4.09 -2.75 -20.43
CA SER A 286 -4.33 -1.34 -20.13
C SER A 286 -3.05 -0.50 -20.06
N LEU A 287 -1.88 -1.14 -20.10
CA LEU A 287 -0.57 -0.52 -20.02
C LEU A 287 0.11 -0.35 -21.39
N VAL A 288 -0.56 -0.65 -22.50
CA VAL A 288 0.01 -0.53 -23.85
C VAL A 288 0.51 0.88 -24.17
N ASP A 289 -0.13 1.90 -23.60
CA ASP A 289 0.22 3.31 -23.79
C ASP A 289 1.02 3.87 -22.58
N LEU A 290 1.73 3.01 -21.82
CA LEU A 290 2.54 3.45 -20.70
C LEU A 290 3.62 4.43 -21.18
N PRO A 291 3.63 5.69 -20.69
CA PRO A 291 4.64 6.68 -21.13
C PRO A 291 6.07 6.21 -20.83
N ALA A 292 7.02 6.55 -21.72
CA ALA A 292 8.42 6.13 -21.60
C ALA A 292 9.11 6.62 -20.32
N ASP A 293 8.62 7.70 -19.73
CA ASP A 293 9.12 8.24 -18.46
C ASP A 293 8.48 7.58 -17.22
N LYS A 294 7.50 6.72 -17.40
CA LYS A 294 6.81 5.99 -16.32
C LYS A 294 7.32 4.55 -16.20
N ARG A 295 7.07 3.96 -15.06
CA ARG A 295 7.30 2.54 -14.75
C ARG A 295 6.01 1.93 -14.19
N VAL A 296 5.96 0.61 -14.17
CA VAL A 296 4.91 -0.13 -13.47
C VAL A 296 5.53 -1.19 -12.56
N ALA A 297 5.13 -1.19 -11.31
CA ALA A 297 5.31 -2.31 -10.40
C ALA A 297 4.07 -3.21 -10.52
N LEU A 298 4.22 -4.31 -11.27
CA LEU A 298 3.11 -5.15 -11.65
C LEU A 298 2.96 -6.35 -10.72
N GLY A 299 1.78 -6.50 -10.12
CA GLY A 299 1.41 -7.65 -9.32
C GLY A 299 1.30 -8.91 -10.17
N VAL A 300 2.22 -9.83 -9.96
CA VAL A 300 2.26 -11.15 -10.61
C VAL A 300 2.02 -12.31 -9.63
N ILE A 301 1.79 -11.96 -8.35
CA ILE A 301 1.46 -12.87 -7.25
C ILE A 301 0.11 -12.46 -6.67
N ASP A 302 -0.87 -13.35 -6.70
CA ASP A 302 -2.17 -13.14 -6.05
C ASP A 302 -2.05 -13.35 -4.54
N VAL A 303 -2.40 -12.34 -3.76
CA VAL A 303 -2.33 -12.37 -2.29
C VAL A 303 -3.67 -12.71 -1.62
N ARG A 304 -4.73 -12.90 -2.40
CA ARG A 304 -6.08 -13.16 -1.88
C ARG A 304 -6.34 -14.63 -1.62
N THR A 305 -5.34 -15.47 -1.87
CA THR A 305 -5.38 -16.90 -1.61
C THR A 305 -4.15 -17.38 -0.84
N THR A 306 -4.31 -18.38 0.01
CA THR A 306 -3.19 -19.03 0.70
C THR A 306 -2.39 -19.96 -0.21
N TRP A 307 -2.91 -20.28 -1.41
CA TRP A 307 -2.20 -21.11 -2.36
C TRP A 307 -0.93 -20.39 -2.85
N VAL A 308 0.19 -21.10 -2.86
CA VAL A 308 1.49 -20.58 -3.30
C VAL A 308 1.67 -20.95 -4.78
N GLU A 309 1.84 -19.96 -5.62
CA GLU A 309 2.10 -20.13 -7.05
C GLU A 309 3.40 -20.88 -7.29
N THR A 310 3.43 -21.71 -8.33
CA THR A 310 4.68 -22.27 -8.81
C THR A 310 5.50 -21.21 -9.56
N PRO A 311 6.85 -21.28 -9.55
CA PRO A 311 7.65 -20.34 -10.35
C PRO A 311 7.26 -20.30 -11.82
N GLY A 312 6.90 -21.44 -12.44
CA GLY A 312 6.46 -21.50 -13.83
C GLY A 312 5.21 -20.68 -14.12
N MET A 313 4.21 -20.71 -13.23
CA MET A 313 3.01 -19.86 -13.38
C MET A 313 3.34 -18.36 -13.30
N VAL A 314 4.30 -18.00 -12.46
CA VAL A 314 4.74 -16.61 -12.34
C VAL A 314 5.55 -16.19 -13.57
N VAL A 315 6.36 -17.09 -14.13
CA VAL A 315 7.07 -16.90 -15.42
C VAL A 315 6.07 -16.60 -16.54
N ASP A 316 5.00 -17.40 -16.67
CA ASP A 316 3.97 -17.17 -17.69
C ASP A 316 3.31 -15.78 -17.53
N ARG A 317 3.08 -15.33 -16.28
CA ARG A 317 2.54 -14.00 -16.01
C ARG A 317 3.54 -12.88 -16.35
N ILE A 318 4.84 -13.10 -16.10
CA ILE A 318 5.87 -12.12 -16.44
C ILE A 318 6.00 -12.01 -17.96
N HIS A 319 5.98 -13.11 -18.71
CA HIS A 319 6.00 -13.07 -20.17
C HIS A 319 4.81 -12.29 -20.73
N ARG A 320 3.60 -12.53 -20.24
CA ARG A 320 2.42 -11.73 -20.64
C ARG A 320 2.56 -10.25 -20.33
N ALA A 321 3.25 -9.89 -19.26
CA ALA A 321 3.57 -8.48 -18.97
C ALA A 321 4.59 -7.92 -19.97
N LEU A 322 5.60 -8.70 -20.33
CA LEU A 322 6.64 -8.30 -21.29
C LEU A 322 6.14 -8.18 -22.73
N ASP A 323 5.02 -8.82 -23.08
CA ASP A 323 4.34 -8.62 -24.35
C ASP A 323 3.81 -7.18 -24.52
N VAL A 324 3.65 -6.44 -23.40
CA VAL A 324 3.03 -5.11 -23.36
C VAL A 324 3.99 -4.04 -22.84
N VAL A 325 4.75 -4.35 -21.77
CA VAL A 325 5.59 -3.40 -21.04
C VAL A 325 7.07 -3.75 -21.26
N PRO A 326 7.91 -2.81 -21.72
CA PRO A 326 9.35 -3.02 -21.82
C PRO A 326 9.98 -3.42 -20.48
N PRO A 327 10.96 -4.33 -20.47
CA PRO A 327 11.56 -4.84 -19.24
C PRO A 327 12.19 -3.75 -18.36
N GLU A 328 12.67 -2.65 -18.95
CA GLU A 328 13.26 -1.50 -18.24
C GLU A 328 12.20 -0.69 -17.45
N GLN A 329 10.93 -0.78 -17.85
CA GLN A 329 9.82 -0.10 -17.21
C GLN A 329 9.09 -1.00 -16.20
N LEU A 330 9.46 -2.29 -16.10
CA LEU A 330 8.75 -3.27 -15.29
C LEU A 330 9.48 -3.56 -13.96
N THR A 331 8.75 -3.43 -12.87
CA THR A 331 9.09 -3.95 -11.53
C THR A 331 8.12 -5.09 -11.20
N LEU A 332 8.59 -6.18 -10.63
CA LEU A 332 7.75 -7.33 -10.26
C LEU A 332 7.36 -7.25 -8.78
N THR A 333 6.07 -7.36 -8.49
CA THR A 333 5.56 -7.23 -7.13
C THR A 333 4.40 -8.22 -6.86
N THR A 334 3.90 -8.22 -5.63
CA THR A 334 2.63 -8.86 -5.27
C THR A 334 1.47 -7.93 -5.57
N ASP A 335 0.27 -8.46 -5.77
CA ASP A 335 -0.94 -7.67 -6.02
C ASP A 335 -1.22 -6.66 -4.91
N CYS A 336 -1.00 -7.04 -3.67
CA CYS A 336 -1.21 -6.21 -2.49
C CYS A 336 -0.35 -6.72 -1.32
N GLY A 337 -0.53 -6.15 -0.12
CA GLY A 337 0.10 -6.64 1.10
C GLY A 337 -0.36 -8.05 1.50
N MET A 338 0.46 -8.77 2.25
CA MET A 338 0.25 -10.17 2.62
C MET A 338 -0.04 -10.39 4.12
N ARG A 339 -0.30 -9.33 4.87
CA ARG A 339 -0.44 -9.38 6.34
C ARG A 339 -1.44 -10.43 6.84
N HIS A 340 -2.52 -10.66 6.11
CA HIS A 340 -3.58 -11.61 6.43
C HIS A 340 -3.23 -13.08 6.13
N LEU A 341 -2.14 -13.32 5.39
CA LEU A 341 -1.71 -14.68 5.05
C LEU A 341 -0.92 -15.32 6.20
N PRO A 342 -0.94 -16.66 6.32
CA PRO A 342 0.05 -17.33 7.14
C PRO A 342 1.47 -17.02 6.64
N ARG A 343 2.40 -16.74 7.56
CA ARG A 343 3.77 -16.33 7.23
C ARG A 343 4.50 -17.30 6.30
N PHE A 344 4.25 -18.61 6.48
CA PHE A 344 4.83 -19.63 5.59
C PHE A 344 4.37 -19.45 4.13
N ASN A 345 3.08 -19.18 3.91
CA ASN A 345 2.54 -18.95 2.57
C ASN A 345 3.08 -17.66 1.97
N ALA A 346 3.14 -16.57 2.75
CA ALA A 346 3.72 -15.31 2.31
C ALA A 346 5.17 -15.47 1.87
N PHE A 347 6.00 -16.17 2.67
CA PHE A 347 7.38 -16.49 2.31
C PHE A 347 7.46 -17.31 1.01
N GLY A 348 6.63 -18.36 0.88
CA GLY A 348 6.58 -19.20 -0.33
C GLY A 348 6.24 -18.38 -1.58
N LYS A 349 5.29 -17.44 -1.48
CA LYS A 349 4.90 -16.53 -2.57
C LYS A 349 6.06 -15.62 -3.00
N LEU A 350 6.78 -15.03 -2.04
CA LEU A 350 7.97 -14.22 -2.35
C LEU A 350 9.07 -15.07 -3.00
N LYS A 351 9.26 -16.28 -2.54
CA LYS A 351 10.23 -17.19 -3.13
C LYS A 351 9.88 -17.57 -4.58
N ALA A 352 8.61 -17.82 -4.86
CA ALA A 352 8.12 -18.09 -6.22
C ALA A 352 8.36 -16.89 -7.16
N LEU A 353 8.07 -15.66 -6.68
CA LEU A 353 8.33 -14.41 -7.40
C LEU A 353 9.80 -14.30 -7.80
N VAL A 354 10.71 -14.46 -6.83
CA VAL A 354 12.16 -14.30 -7.07
C VAL A 354 12.71 -15.35 -8.03
N LEU A 355 12.29 -16.61 -7.87
CA LEU A 355 12.72 -17.69 -8.77
C LEU A 355 12.24 -17.47 -10.21
N ALA A 356 11.01 -17.01 -10.38
CA ALA A 356 10.48 -16.67 -11.69
C ALA A 356 11.21 -15.47 -12.32
N ALA A 357 11.46 -14.42 -11.54
CA ALA A 357 12.22 -13.25 -12.01
C ALA A 357 13.64 -13.65 -12.44
N ALA A 358 14.32 -14.50 -11.69
CA ALA A 358 15.65 -14.99 -12.02
C ALA A 358 15.65 -15.81 -13.35
N GLN A 359 14.62 -16.62 -13.56
CA GLN A 359 14.48 -17.40 -14.80
C GLN A 359 14.29 -16.46 -15.99
N VAL A 360 13.33 -15.53 -15.93
CA VAL A 360 13.05 -14.61 -17.05
C VAL A 360 14.23 -13.67 -17.33
N ARG A 361 14.94 -13.21 -16.29
CA ARG A 361 16.18 -12.42 -16.46
C ARG A 361 17.27 -13.16 -17.25
N ALA A 362 17.31 -14.49 -17.14
CA ALA A 362 18.28 -15.30 -17.89
C ALA A 362 17.87 -15.52 -19.35
N GLU A 363 16.65 -15.23 -19.71
CA GLU A 363 16.10 -15.33 -21.07
C GLU A 363 16.24 -14.01 -21.85
N LEU A 364 16.40 -12.85 -21.14
CA LEU A 364 16.56 -11.51 -21.68
C LEU A 364 18.03 -11.18 -21.95
#